data_c69eb13987aff11a2ce735dc7d7862cd
#
_entry.id   c69eb13987aff11a2ce735dc7d7862cd
#
_cell.length_a   1.000
_cell.length_b   1.000
_cell.length_c   1.000
_cell.angle_alpha   90.00
_cell.angle_beta   90.00
_cell.angle_gamma   90.00
#
_symmetry.space_group_name_H-M   'P 1'
#
loop_
_entity.id
_entity.type
_entity.pdbx_description
1 polymer ?
#
loop_
_entity_poly.entity_id
_entity_poly.type
_entity_poly.pdbx_seq_one_letter_code
_entity_poly.pdbx_strand_id
1 'polypeptide(L)'
;MNSYDTLIIGTGCAALKCADELCHMGRKSLAILTDDERAGTSRNAGSDKQTYYKLTLSGFDGDSVGEMARTLFSGGCVDGTHALCEAALSAPCFLRLCELGVPFPTNRYGEYIGYKTDHDPRRRATSAGPLTSKMMAEALDKSVRAAGVPILNHRLVVSIATQNRRVNGVVCLNTETGAFELYAANHIVWATGGPAAAYLNVSYPLAQSGMTGALLEAGAAAVNLTEWQYGLASIAPRWNVSGTYMQALPAFISTDRNGGDAREFLDGCFAAPGEALTAVFLKGYQWPFDARKAKAGSSRIDLLVQNEIARGRRVFLDFRVNPFGDRFALSALEDEAKDYLLRAGATQDTPFARLLHMNAPAVDFYRSHGVDLAHDRLEIAVCAQHMNGGIAVDEWWQSGLSGLYVIGEAAGTHGVYRPGGSALNAGQAGAARAARAISRAPEQAPAPLDEADALNAVRRVAAACRGNTSNLDALNTENAARMSACAGAVRRPEAIRTLLEDTTSLLQHFEDAARYHDERELGTLFRLRDALITRRAMLTAMLDYVAHGGGNRGSAIYEPEPRNAADLTGQVQEVCLTENSVVCRWRAVKPIPEEDDFFENVWREYRQGKW
;
A
#
# COMPACT_ATOMS: atom_id res chain seq x y z
N MET A 1 4.88 -10.23 32.36
CA MET A 1 4.36 -10.60 31.02
C MET A 1 2.95 -10.07 30.87
N ASN A 2 2.69 -9.27 29.85
CA ASN A 2 1.34 -8.81 29.52
C ASN A 2 0.62 -9.88 28.69
N SER A 3 -0.68 -10.08 28.91
CA SER A 3 -1.44 -11.11 28.21
C SER A 3 -2.82 -10.60 27.80
N TYR A 4 -3.21 -10.92 26.56
CA TYR A 4 -4.51 -10.59 25.98
C TYR A 4 -5.01 -11.79 25.16
N ASP A 5 -6.32 -11.93 25.00
CA ASP A 5 -6.84 -12.92 24.07
C ASP A 5 -6.48 -12.53 22.62
N THR A 6 -6.59 -11.25 22.30
CA THR A 6 -6.29 -10.71 20.96
C THR A 6 -5.34 -9.51 21.04
N LEU A 7 -4.26 -9.55 20.27
CA LEU A 7 -3.38 -8.41 20.02
C LEU A 7 -3.55 -7.92 18.59
N ILE A 8 -3.70 -6.61 18.40
CA ILE A 8 -3.75 -5.95 17.10
C ILE A 8 -2.48 -5.13 16.93
N ILE A 9 -1.75 -5.33 15.83
CA ILE A 9 -0.47 -4.67 15.57
C ILE A 9 -0.67 -3.57 14.53
N GLY A 10 -0.49 -2.31 14.95
CA GLY A 10 -0.70 -1.10 14.15
C GLY A 10 -1.95 -0.32 14.54
N THR A 11 -2.04 0.95 14.08
CA THR A 11 -3.14 1.90 14.32
C THR A 11 -3.67 2.53 13.03
N GLY A 12 -3.49 1.83 11.90
CA GLY A 12 -4.09 2.21 10.61
C GLY A 12 -5.60 1.90 10.55
N CYS A 13 -6.26 2.31 9.47
CA CYS A 13 -7.69 2.10 9.28
C CYS A 13 -8.12 0.64 9.43
N ALA A 14 -7.32 -0.33 8.96
CA ALA A 14 -7.65 -1.75 9.07
C ALA A 14 -7.57 -2.23 10.53
N ALA A 15 -6.51 -1.87 11.27
CA ALA A 15 -6.33 -2.20 12.68
C ALA A 15 -7.49 -1.68 13.54
N LEU A 16 -7.78 -0.38 13.40
CA LEU A 16 -8.85 0.28 14.15
C LEU A 16 -10.24 -0.28 13.81
N LYS A 17 -10.48 -0.63 12.53
CA LYS A 17 -11.71 -1.32 12.12
C LYS A 17 -11.85 -2.68 12.77
N CYS A 18 -10.77 -3.48 12.83
CA CYS A 18 -10.80 -4.78 13.50
C CYS A 18 -11.11 -4.64 14.98
N ALA A 19 -10.50 -3.66 15.66
CA ALA A 19 -10.80 -3.37 17.06
C ALA A 19 -12.26 -2.94 17.28
N ASP A 20 -12.78 -2.04 16.43
CA ASP A 20 -14.19 -1.58 16.46
C ASP A 20 -15.16 -2.78 16.30
N GLU A 21 -14.90 -3.68 15.34
CA GLU A 21 -15.73 -4.88 15.14
C GLU A 21 -15.67 -5.85 16.33
N LEU A 22 -14.47 -6.13 16.85
CA LEU A 22 -14.31 -7.00 18.02
C LEU A 22 -15.05 -6.47 19.24
N CYS A 23 -15.00 -5.15 19.49
CA CYS A 23 -15.76 -4.52 20.56
C CYS A 23 -17.27 -4.66 20.36
N HIS A 24 -17.77 -4.45 19.12
CA HIS A 24 -19.20 -4.66 18.81
C HIS A 24 -19.65 -6.10 19.00
N MET A 25 -18.75 -7.07 18.80
CA MET A 25 -19.00 -8.49 19.07
C MET A 25 -18.80 -8.88 20.55
N GLY A 26 -18.58 -7.89 21.44
CA GLY A 26 -18.49 -8.10 22.88
C GLY A 26 -17.12 -8.59 23.39
N ARG A 27 -16.07 -8.56 22.55
CA ARG A 27 -14.70 -8.94 22.97
C ARG A 27 -14.12 -7.86 23.88
N LYS A 28 -13.48 -8.27 24.98
CA LYS A 28 -12.95 -7.36 26.02
C LYS A 28 -11.45 -7.52 26.23
N SER A 29 -10.90 -8.73 26.04
CA SER A 29 -9.49 -9.02 26.24
C SER A 29 -8.69 -8.75 24.97
N LEU A 30 -8.59 -7.45 24.58
CA LEU A 30 -7.82 -7.03 23.43
C LEU A 30 -6.99 -5.77 23.72
N ALA A 31 -5.86 -5.63 23.00
CA ALA A 31 -5.04 -4.43 23.02
C ALA A 31 -4.46 -4.16 21.63
N ILE A 32 -4.12 -2.91 21.37
CA ILE A 32 -3.41 -2.48 20.16
C ILE A 32 -1.97 -2.14 20.54
N LEU A 33 -1.01 -2.71 19.82
CA LEU A 33 0.41 -2.38 19.91
C LEU A 33 0.80 -1.58 18.67
N THR A 34 1.48 -0.47 18.84
CA THR A 34 1.93 0.37 17.72
C THR A 34 3.26 1.05 18.04
N ASP A 35 4.10 1.15 17.02
CA ASP A 35 5.36 1.88 17.10
C ASP A 35 5.13 3.39 17.29
N ASP A 36 4.23 3.96 16.49
CA ASP A 36 3.75 5.34 16.63
C ASP A 36 2.28 5.42 16.17
N GLU A 37 1.41 5.82 17.08
CA GLU A 37 -0.04 5.89 16.82
C GLU A 37 -0.45 6.93 15.77
N ARG A 38 0.44 7.89 15.42
CA ARG A 38 0.17 8.99 14.49
C ARG A 38 0.92 8.90 13.17
N ALA A 39 1.92 8.05 13.08
CA ALA A 39 2.88 8.04 11.97
C ALA A 39 2.47 7.19 10.76
N GLY A 40 1.46 6.32 10.87
CA GLY A 40 1.09 5.37 9.83
C GLY A 40 0.51 6.00 8.56
N THR A 41 0.54 5.22 7.47
CA THR A 41 0.08 5.62 6.13
C THR A 41 -1.37 6.11 6.10
N SER A 42 -2.29 5.49 6.84
CA SER A 42 -3.69 5.94 6.88
C SER A 42 -3.87 7.38 7.34
N ARG A 43 -2.97 7.90 8.17
CA ARG A 43 -3.03 9.28 8.68
C ARG A 43 -2.21 10.28 7.86
N ASN A 44 -1.19 9.81 7.10
CA ASN A 44 -0.15 10.67 6.54
C ASN A 44 0.10 10.47 5.05
N ALA A 45 -0.68 9.63 4.36
CA ALA A 45 -0.61 9.49 2.91
C ALA A 45 -1.97 9.80 2.27
N GLY A 46 -1.93 10.19 1.01
CA GLY A 46 -3.12 10.50 0.24
C GLY A 46 -2.81 10.93 -1.19
N SER A 47 -3.79 11.58 -1.80
CA SER A 47 -3.74 12.13 -3.15
C SER A 47 -4.64 13.36 -3.24
N ASP A 48 -4.93 13.83 -4.44
CA ASP A 48 -5.89 14.94 -4.64
C ASP A 48 -7.29 14.65 -4.10
N LYS A 49 -7.77 13.41 -4.31
CA LYS A 49 -9.06 12.86 -3.85
C LYS A 49 -8.83 11.41 -3.43
N GLN A 50 -8.34 11.21 -2.24
CA GLN A 50 -8.08 9.84 -1.77
C GLN A 50 -9.38 9.03 -1.75
N THR A 51 -9.42 7.98 -2.54
CA THR A 51 -10.63 7.26 -2.91
C THR A 51 -10.96 6.11 -1.95
N TYR A 52 -12.24 5.96 -1.63
CA TYR A 52 -12.85 4.74 -1.10
C TYR A 52 -13.66 4.05 -2.18
N TYR A 53 -13.64 2.71 -2.26
CA TYR A 53 -14.30 1.92 -3.29
C TYR A 53 -15.38 1.01 -2.69
N LYS A 54 -16.62 1.12 -3.19
CA LYS A 54 -17.78 0.39 -2.68
C LYS A 54 -18.80 0.16 -3.78
N LEU A 55 -19.74 -0.74 -3.55
CA LEU A 55 -20.92 -0.86 -4.41
C LEU A 55 -21.56 0.49 -4.68
N THR A 56 -22.11 0.69 -5.86
CA THR A 56 -22.86 1.89 -6.24
C THR A 56 -24.10 2.00 -5.35
N LEU A 57 -24.24 3.12 -4.62
CA LEU A 57 -25.34 3.40 -3.69
C LEU A 57 -26.20 4.59 -4.16
N SER A 58 -26.12 4.97 -5.43
CA SER A 58 -26.84 6.12 -5.96
C SER A 58 -27.00 6.03 -7.48
N GLY A 59 -27.92 6.83 -8.00
CA GLY A 59 -28.16 6.98 -9.43
C GLY A 59 -28.85 5.77 -10.06
N PHE A 60 -28.77 5.72 -11.39
CA PHE A 60 -29.43 4.69 -12.20
C PHE A 60 -28.49 3.52 -12.55
N ASP A 61 -27.27 3.51 -12.03
CA ASP A 61 -26.29 2.46 -12.28
C ASP A 61 -26.59 1.25 -11.37
N GLY A 62 -27.26 0.24 -11.91
CA GLY A 62 -27.41 -1.04 -11.22
C GLY A 62 -26.03 -1.65 -10.92
N ASP A 63 -25.85 -2.23 -9.74
CA ASP A 63 -24.63 -2.91 -9.30
C ASP A 63 -24.97 -4.10 -8.43
N SER A 64 -24.06 -5.06 -8.34
CA SER A 64 -24.20 -6.23 -7.48
C SER A 64 -22.87 -6.68 -6.90
N VAL A 65 -22.93 -7.46 -5.82
CA VAL A 65 -21.78 -8.10 -5.20
C VAL A 65 -21.02 -8.95 -6.23
N GLY A 66 -21.73 -9.78 -7.01
CA GLY A 66 -21.11 -10.63 -8.03
C GLY A 66 -20.43 -9.82 -9.15
N GLU A 67 -21.01 -8.69 -9.58
CA GLU A 67 -20.37 -7.79 -10.57
C GLU A 67 -19.10 -7.15 -10.02
N MET A 68 -19.15 -6.66 -8.79
CA MET A 68 -17.97 -6.07 -8.15
C MET A 68 -16.88 -7.13 -7.90
N ALA A 69 -17.27 -8.33 -7.46
CA ALA A 69 -16.34 -9.44 -7.30
C ALA A 69 -15.65 -9.81 -8.62
N ARG A 70 -16.41 -9.91 -9.73
CA ARG A 70 -15.83 -10.14 -11.07
C ARG A 70 -14.89 -9.02 -11.50
N THR A 71 -15.19 -7.76 -11.18
CA THR A 71 -14.31 -6.63 -11.47
C THR A 71 -12.97 -6.77 -10.72
N LEU A 72 -13.01 -7.08 -9.43
CA LEU A 72 -11.79 -7.29 -8.62
C LEU A 72 -11.00 -8.51 -9.11
N PHE A 73 -11.67 -9.63 -9.36
CA PHE A 73 -11.07 -10.87 -9.84
C PHE A 73 -10.41 -10.72 -11.22
N SER A 74 -11.02 -9.95 -12.12
CA SER A 74 -10.46 -9.67 -13.45
C SER A 74 -9.13 -8.92 -13.44
N GLY A 75 -8.73 -8.38 -12.30
CA GLY A 75 -7.42 -7.79 -12.09
C GLY A 75 -6.26 -8.77 -12.21
N GLY A 76 -6.53 -10.07 -12.16
CA GLY A 76 -5.54 -11.14 -12.25
C GLY A 76 -4.77 -11.40 -10.94
N CYS A 77 -4.36 -12.64 -10.74
CA CYS A 77 -3.65 -13.11 -9.53
C CYS A 77 -4.41 -12.85 -8.21
N VAL A 78 -5.73 -12.77 -8.27
CA VAL A 78 -6.64 -12.58 -7.12
C VAL A 78 -7.42 -13.85 -6.89
N ASP A 79 -7.49 -14.33 -5.66
CA ASP A 79 -8.42 -15.42 -5.31
C ASP A 79 -9.86 -14.90 -5.30
N GLY A 80 -10.76 -15.59 -5.97
CA GLY A 80 -12.17 -15.21 -6.11
C GLY A 80 -12.92 -15.12 -4.78
N THR A 81 -12.48 -15.89 -3.77
CA THR A 81 -13.03 -15.80 -2.40
C THR A 81 -12.76 -14.45 -1.76
N HIS A 82 -11.55 -13.88 -1.96
CA HIS A 82 -11.22 -12.54 -1.47
C HIS A 82 -12.03 -11.47 -2.21
N ALA A 83 -12.07 -11.56 -3.54
CA ALA A 83 -12.86 -10.64 -4.36
C ALA A 83 -14.33 -10.60 -3.95
N LEU A 84 -14.93 -11.77 -3.68
CA LEU A 84 -16.31 -11.90 -3.22
C LEU A 84 -16.51 -11.30 -1.82
N CYS A 85 -15.63 -11.60 -0.86
CA CYS A 85 -15.69 -11.03 0.49
C CYS A 85 -15.56 -9.51 0.50
N GLU A 86 -14.61 -8.96 -0.27
CA GLU A 86 -14.40 -7.52 -0.38
C GLU A 86 -15.61 -6.81 -1.01
N ALA A 87 -16.21 -7.42 -2.04
CA ALA A 87 -17.42 -6.89 -2.67
C ALA A 87 -18.63 -6.93 -1.72
N ALA A 88 -18.86 -8.07 -1.07
CA ALA A 88 -20.01 -8.26 -0.17
C ALA A 88 -19.98 -7.33 1.04
N LEU A 89 -18.79 -7.06 1.60
CA LEU A 89 -18.63 -6.21 2.78
C LEU A 89 -18.44 -4.72 2.45
N SER A 90 -18.35 -4.35 1.17
CA SER A 90 -18.03 -2.97 0.77
C SER A 90 -19.07 -1.95 1.25
N ALA A 91 -20.36 -2.22 1.06
CA ALA A 91 -21.43 -1.33 1.49
C ALA A 91 -21.58 -1.30 3.04
N PRO A 92 -21.66 -2.43 3.76
CA PRO A 92 -21.71 -2.41 5.22
C PRO A 92 -20.54 -1.66 5.87
N CYS A 93 -19.32 -1.90 5.40
CA CYS A 93 -18.13 -1.21 5.93
C CYS A 93 -18.17 0.30 5.65
N PHE A 94 -18.60 0.70 4.45
CA PHE A 94 -18.77 2.10 4.09
C PHE A 94 -19.81 2.81 4.97
N LEU A 95 -20.98 2.20 5.14
CA LEU A 95 -22.05 2.77 5.96
C LEU A 95 -21.63 2.91 7.42
N ARG A 96 -20.85 1.96 7.94
CA ARG A 96 -20.27 2.09 9.29
C ARG A 96 -19.38 3.32 9.42
N LEU A 97 -18.55 3.63 8.42
CA LEU A 97 -17.73 4.84 8.42
C LEU A 97 -18.60 6.12 8.39
N CYS A 98 -19.70 6.11 7.62
CA CYS A 98 -20.64 7.22 7.59
C CYS A 98 -21.31 7.43 8.95
N GLU A 99 -21.73 6.36 9.66
CA GLU A 99 -22.27 6.42 11.02
C GLU A 99 -21.27 7.00 12.02
N LEU A 100 -19.99 6.69 11.86
CA LEU A 100 -18.92 7.24 12.68
C LEU A 100 -18.59 8.71 12.35
N GLY A 101 -19.23 9.29 11.32
CA GLY A 101 -19.13 10.69 10.98
C GLY A 101 -18.06 11.02 9.92
N VAL A 102 -17.56 10.04 9.16
CA VAL A 102 -16.69 10.35 8.01
C VAL A 102 -17.52 11.09 6.94
N PRO A 103 -17.12 12.31 6.49
CA PRO A 103 -17.97 13.20 5.72
C PRO A 103 -17.95 12.88 4.22
N PHE A 104 -18.38 11.68 3.85
CA PHE A 104 -18.55 11.35 2.43
C PHE A 104 -19.68 12.16 1.79
N PRO A 105 -19.48 12.68 0.56
CA PRO A 105 -20.44 13.55 -0.08
C PRO A 105 -21.71 12.81 -0.50
N THR A 106 -22.85 13.48 -0.30
CA THR A 106 -24.14 13.07 -0.84
C THR A 106 -24.65 14.11 -1.83
N ASN A 107 -25.54 13.69 -2.72
CA ASN A 107 -26.34 14.63 -3.50
C ASN A 107 -27.45 15.26 -2.61
N ARG A 108 -28.24 16.17 -3.20
CA ARG A 108 -29.36 16.83 -2.48
C ARG A 108 -30.48 15.90 -1.98
N TYR A 109 -30.48 14.63 -2.41
CA TYR A 109 -31.42 13.61 -1.95
C TYR A 109 -30.83 12.69 -0.89
N GLY A 110 -29.59 12.95 -0.45
CA GLY A 110 -28.90 12.13 0.55
C GLY A 110 -28.27 10.84 -0.02
N GLU A 111 -28.20 10.68 -1.35
CA GLU A 111 -27.54 9.53 -1.97
C GLU A 111 -26.02 9.72 -2.03
N TYR A 112 -25.25 8.69 -1.67
CA TYR A 112 -23.79 8.70 -1.77
C TYR A 112 -23.37 8.54 -3.22
N ILE A 113 -23.03 9.66 -3.86
CA ILE A 113 -22.58 9.70 -5.25
C ILE A 113 -21.19 9.13 -5.42
N GLY A 114 -20.97 8.51 -6.59
CA GLY A 114 -19.65 7.95 -6.95
C GLY A 114 -19.12 8.51 -8.26
N TYR A 115 -17.84 8.24 -8.50
CA TYR A 115 -17.16 8.55 -9.75
C TYR A 115 -16.39 7.33 -10.26
N LYS A 116 -16.02 7.35 -11.54
CA LYS A 116 -15.29 6.27 -12.18
C LYS A 116 -13.80 6.42 -11.96
N THR A 117 -13.11 5.32 -11.67
CA THR A 117 -11.64 5.22 -11.62
C THR A 117 -11.14 4.25 -12.69
N ASP A 118 -9.83 4.21 -12.91
CA ASP A 118 -9.22 3.23 -13.80
C ASP A 118 -9.51 1.80 -13.30
N HIS A 119 -9.68 0.87 -14.24
CA HIS A 119 -10.04 -0.54 -13.99
C HIS A 119 -11.43 -0.76 -13.36
N ASP A 120 -12.32 0.26 -13.35
CA ASP A 120 -13.69 0.11 -12.86
C ASP A 120 -14.71 0.42 -13.96
N PRO A 121 -15.62 -0.52 -14.30
CA PRO A 121 -16.68 -0.27 -15.29
C PRO A 121 -17.82 0.61 -14.74
N ARG A 122 -17.90 0.80 -13.41
CA ARG A 122 -18.98 1.50 -12.71
C ARG A 122 -18.47 2.79 -12.04
N ARG A 123 -19.34 3.45 -11.28
CA ARG A 123 -19.01 4.64 -10.46
C ARG A 123 -18.94 4.25 -8.99
N ARG A 124 -18.06 3.30 -8.64
CA ARG A 124 -17.93 2.75 -7.28
C ARG A 124 -17.06 3.58 -6.35
N ALA A 125 -16.27 4.49 -6.91
CA ALA A 125 -15.37 5.34 -6.15
C ALA A 125 -16.10 6.51 -5.49
N THR A 126 -15.72 6.84 -4.25
CA THR A 126 -16.14 8.07 -3.54
C THR A 126 -14.95 8.61 -2.73
N SER A 127 -15.06 9.84 -2.23
CA SER A 127 -13.97 10.48 -1.49
C SER A 127 -14.51 11.52 -0.52
N ALA A 128 -13.89 11.67 0.63
CA ALA A 128 -14.07 12.80 1.55
C ALA A 128 -12.96 13.88 1.39
N GLY A 129 -12.20 13.83 0.28
CA GLY A 129 -11.11 14.76 -0.01
C GLY A 129 -9.71 14.11 0.11
N PRO A 130 -8.64 14.92 0.07
CA PRO A 130 -7.26 14.44 0.07
C PRO A 130 -6.88 13.54 1.25
N LEU A 131 -7.54 13.70 2.38
CA LEU A 131 -7.26 13.05 3.66
C LEU A 131 -8.36 12.05 4.06
N THR A 132 -9.04 11.41 3.11
CA THR A 132 -10.14 10.46 3.39
C THR A 132 -9.72 9.39 4.40
N SER A 133 -8.57 8.72 4.23
CA SER A 133 -8.12 7.67 5.17
C SER A 133 -7.75 8.22 6.54
N LYS A 134 -7.29 9.47 6.64
CA LYS A 134 -7.07 10.13 7.93
C LYS A 134 -8.39 10.32 8.68
N MET A 135 -9.42 10.82 8.01
CA MET A 135 -10.75 10.99 8.60
C MET A 135 -11.35 9.63 9.03
N MET A 136 -11.16 8.59 8.22
CA MET A 136 -11.55 7.22 8.59
C MET A 136 -10.82 6.74 9.84
N ALA A 137 -9.48 6.91 9.89
CA ALA A 137 -8.67 6.49 11.03
C ALA A 137 -9.05 7.24 12.30
N GLU A 138 -9.27 8.55 12.23
CA GLU A 138 -9.66 9.38 13.38
C GLU A 138 -11.07 9.03 13.91
N ALA A 139 -12.03 8.77 13.02
CA ALA A 139 -13.38 8.34 13.40
C ALA A 139 -13.38 6.97 14.10
N LEU A 140 -12.63 6.00 13.54
CA LEU A 140 -12.46 4.67 14.13
C LEU A 140 -11.69 4.72 15.45
N ASP A 141 -10.60 5.51 15.53
CA ASP A 141 -9.82 5.69 16.76
C ASP A 141 -10.69 6.23 17.91
N LYS A 142 -11.53 7.22 17.62
CA LYS A 142 -12.49 7.75 18.60
C LYS A 142 -13.44 6.65 19.10
N SER A 143 -13.96 5.80 18.22
CA SER A 143 -14.84 4.68 18.59
C SER A 143 -14.12 3.66 19.47
N VAL A 144 -12.91 3.25 19.08
CA VAL A 144 -12.07 2.27 19.77
C VAL A 144 -11.68 2.76 21.17
N ARG A 145 -11.28 4.03 21.31
CA ARG A 145 -10.97 4.63 22.62
C ARG A 145 -12.20 4.76 23.49
N ALA A 146 -13.36 5.09 22.93
CA ALA A 146 -14.62 5.15 23.66
C ALA A 146 -15.04 3.76 24.20
N ALA A 147 -14.68 2.68 23.50
CA ALA A 147 -14.86 1.31 23.96
C ALA A 147 -13.85 0.86 25.04
N GLY A 148 -12.86 1.71 25.39
CA GLY A 148 -11.87 1.43 26.43
C GLY A 148 -10.73 0.51 26.01
N VAL A 149 -10.49 0.31 24.71
CA VAL A 149 -9.39 -0.52 24.22
C VAL A 149 -8.04 0.17 24.50
N PRO A 150 -7.10 -0.49 25.19
CA PRO A 150 -5.76 0.05 25.40
C PRO A 150 -4.98 0.11 24.10
N ILE A 151 -4.41 1.28 23.80
CA ILE A 151 -3.46 1.49 22.70
C ILE A 151 -2.10 1.74 23.32
N LEU A 152 -1.19 0.77 23.14
CA LEU A 152 0.16 0.79 23.70
C LEU A 152 1.10 1.34 22.62
N ASN A 153 1.40 2.63 22.72
CA ASN A 153 2.30 3.35 21.84
C ASN A 153 3.77 3.00 22.09
N HIS A 154 4.66 3.31 21.16
CA HIS A 154 6.12 3.04 21.24
C HIS A 154 6.46 1.55 21.39
N ARG A 155 5.64 0.66 20.82
CA ARG A 155 5.85 -0.79 20.80
C ARG A 155 6.05 -1.26 19.38
N LEU A 156 7.33 -1.30 18.95
CA LEU A 156 7.73 -1.90 17.68
C LEU A 156 7.80 -3.42 17.85
N VAL A 157 6.90 -4.15 17.18
CA VAL A 157 6.98 -5.62 17.16
C VAL A 157 8.18 -6.05 16.31
N VAL A 158 9.12 -6.77 16.92
CA VAL A 158 10.37 -7.20 16.28
C VAL A 158 10.46 -8.71 16.06
N SER A 159 9.60 -9.48 16.73
CA SER A 159 9.53 -10.94 16.54
C SER A 159 8.16 -11.49 16.94
N ILE A 160 7.76 -12.59 16.32
CA ILE A 160 6.52 -13.32 16.61
C ILE A 160 6.91 -14.67 17.21
N ALA A 161 6.41 -14.96 18.40
CA ALA A 161 6.60 -16.26 19.04
C ALA A 161 5.60 -17.27 18.47
N THR A 162 6.11 -18.42 18.03
CA THR A 162 5.30 -19.49 17.45
C THR A 162 5.65 -20.83 18.07
N GLN A 163 4.67 -21.69 18.22
CA GLN A 163 4.85 -23.08 18.62
C GLN A 163 3.90 -23.99 17.83
N ASN A 164 4.40 -25.07 17.24
CA ASN A 164 3.58 -26.01 16.45
C ASN A 164 2.74 -25.31 15.37
N ARG A 165 3.32 -24.37 14.63
CA ARG A 165 2.66 -23.53 13.60
C ARG A 165 1.46 -22.72 14.13
N ARG A 166 1.45 -22.38 15.40
CA ARG A 166 0.49 -21.49 16.04
C ARG A 166 1.24 -20.32 16.68
N VAL A 167 0.70 -19.12 16.53
CA VAL A 167 1.20 -17.94 17.27
C VAL A 167 0.77 -18.03 18.74
N ASN A 168 1.62 -17.56 19.63
CA ASN A 168 1.35 -17.49 21.07
C ASN A 168 1.78 -16.17 21.70
N GLY A 169 2.39 -15.26 20.94
CA GLY A 169 2.73 -13.92 21.39
C GLY A 169 3.69 -13.18 20.46
N VAL A 170 4.10 -11.99 20.91
CA VAL A 170 5.05 -11.14 20.21
C VAL A 170 6.09 -10.57 21.15
N VAL A 171 7.29 -10.33 20.62
CA VAL A 171 8.33 -9.53 21.28
C VAL A 171 8.30 -8.13 20.68
N CYS A 172 8.15 -7.14 21.54
CA CYS A 172 8.22 -5.72 21.18
C CYS A 172 9.50 -5.09 21.69
N LEU A 173 10.05 -4.17 20.92
CA LEU A 173 10.97 -3.16 21.41
C LEU A 173 10.14 -1.95 21.85
N ASN A 174 10.30 -1.55 23.10
CA ASN A 174 9.84 -0.24 23.56
C ASN A 174 10.83 0.81 23.04
N THR A 175 10.42 1.61 22.07
CA THR A 175 11.32 2.55 21.37
C THR A 175 11.67 3.79 22.20
N GLU A 176 10.99 4.02 23.34
CA GLU A 176 11.35 5.08 24.29
C GLU A 176 12.43 4.63 25.27
N THR A 177 12.34 3.37 25.74
CA THR A 177 13.21 2.88 26.84
C THR A 177 14.32 1.95 26.37
N GLY A 178 14.25 1.45 25.11
CA GLY A 178 15.14 0.41 24.58
C GLY A 178 14.87 -1.01 25.15
N ALA A 179 13.87 -1.17 26.00
CA ALA A 179 13.56 -2.46 26.62
C ALA A 179 12.79 -3.39 25.68
N PHE A 180 13.11 -4.68 25.72
CA PHE A 180 12.29 -5.71 25.07
C PHE A 180 11.19 -6.18 26.01
N GLU A 181 9.95 -6.16 25.52
CA GLU A 181 8.73 -6.52 26.23
C GLU A 181 8.06 -7.73 25.54
N LEU A 182 7.54 -8.66 26.31
CA LEU A 182 6.84 -9.84 25.81
C LEU A 182 5.33 -9.71 26.07
N TYR A 183 4.53 -9.96 25.03
CA TYR A 183 3.08 -9.99 25.07
C TYR A 183 2.57 -11.35 24.60
N ALA A 184 1.85 -12.07 25.47
CA ALA A 184 1.21 -13.34 25.12
C ALA A 184 -0.18 -13.09 24.50
N ALA A 185 -0.54 -13.87 23.46
CA ALA A 185 -1.86 -13.78 22.83
C ALA A 185 -2.27 -15.08 22.15
N ASN A 186 -3.59 -15.37 22.12
CA ASN A 186 -4.17 -16.45 21.31
C ASN A 186 -4.33 -16.07 19.84
N HIS A 187 -4.61 -14.80 19.61
CA HIS A 187 -4.85 -14.22 18.29
C HIS A 187 -3.98 -12.97 18.11
N ILE A 188 -3.28 -12.91 16.99
CA ILE A 188 -2.51 -11.74 16.56
C ILE A 188 -3.11 -11.26 15.25
N VAL A 189 -3.54 -9.99 15.21
CA VAL A 189 -4.02 -9.32 14.00
C VAL A 189 -2.94 -8.36 13.52
N TRP A 190 -2.27 -8.69 12.41
CA TRP A 190 -1.20 -7.89 11.86
C TRP A 190 -1.75 -6.89 10.84
N ALA A 191 -1.59 -5.60 11.11
CA ALA A 191 -2.17 -4.51 10.33
C ALA A 191 -1.22 -3.31 10.17
N THR A 192 0.06 -3.60 9.97
CA THR A 192 1.14 -2.61 9.89
C THR A 192 1.29 -1.95 8.53
N GLY A 193 0.45 -2.31 7.55
CA GLY A 193 0.55 -1.81 6.17
C GLY A 193 1.65 -2.49 5.35
N GLY A 194 1.94 -1.93 4.17
CA GLY A 194 2.94 -2.47 3.26
C GLY A 194 4.38 -2.20 3.70
N PRO A 195 5.37 -2.93 3.12
CA PRO A 195 6.78 -2.83 3.46
C PRO A 195 7.44 -1.59 2.83
N ALA A 196 7.10 -0.42 3.34
CA ALA A 196 7.54 0.88 2.83
C ALA A 196 9.07 1.05 2.80
N ALA A 197 9.78 0.40 3.72
CA ALA A 197 11.24 0.45 3.79
C ALA A 197 11.94 -0.27 2.63
N ALA A 198 11.20 -1.00 1.77
CA ALA A 198 11.80 -1.74 0.65
C ALA A 198 12.49 -0.85 -0.38
N TYR A 199 11.97 0.35 -0.64
CA TYR A 199 12.46 1.29 -1.66
C TYR A 199 12.86 2.64 -1.05
N LEU A 200 13.76 3.37 -1.73
CA LEU A 200 14.09 4.75 -1.35
C LEU A 200 12.98 5.73 -1.76
N ASN A 201 12.53 5.61 -3.01
CA ASN A 201 11.48 6.46 -3.56
C ASN A 201 10.10 5.83 -3.27
N VAL A 202 9.42 6.36 -2.26
CA VAL A 202 8.11 5.87 -1.79
C VAL A 202 7.18 7.03 -1.46
N SER A 203 5.88 6.82 -1.60
CA SER A 203 4.86 7.77 -1.13
C SER A 203 4.41 7.53 0.31
N TYR A 204 4.91 6.49 0.96
CA TYR A 204 4.62 6.21 2.37
C TYR A 204 5.31 7.24 3.28
N PRO A 205 4.74 7.53 4.46
CA PRO A 205 5.39 8.36 5.46
C PRO A 205 6.70 7.74 5.95
N LEU A 206 7.63 8.58 6.41
CA LEU A 206 8.99 8.16 6.81
C LEU A 206 9.01 7.08 7.89
N ALA A 207 8.07 7.13 8.83
CA ALA A 207 8.01 6.19 9.95
C ALA A 207 7.36 4.84 9.60
N GLN A 208 6.77 4.68 8.40
CA GLN A 208 6.18 3.42 7.96
C GLN A 208 7.27 2.43 7.56
N SER A 209 7.33 1.26 8.23
CA SER A 209 8.26 0.17 7.86
C SER A 209 7.54 -1.08 7.33
N GLY A 210 6.35 -1.40 7.87
CA GLY A 210 5.54 -2.56 7.50
C GLY A 210 5.89 -3.82 8.30
N MET A 211 7.14 -4.05 8.65
CA MET A 211 7.64 -5.23 9.40
C MET A 211 7.17 -6.57 8.80
N THR A 212 7.22 -6.69 7.48
CA THR A 212 6.82 -7.90 6.72
C THR A 212 7.81 -9.05 6.91
N GLY A 213 9.09 -8.72 7.10
CA GLY A 213 10.15 -9.70 7.35
C GLY A 213 9.92 -10.52 8.61
N ALA A 214 9.38 -9.92 9.66
CA ALA A 214 9.03 -10.62 10.90
C ALA A 214 7.95 -11.71 10.68
N LEU A 215 6.98 -11.47 9.80
CA LEU A 215 5.97 -12.46 9.41
C LEU A 215 6.58 -13.61 8.62
N LEU A 216 7.48 -13.30 7.68
CA LEU A 216 8.19 -14.31 6.89
C LEU A 216 9.09 -15.19 7.78
N GLU A 217 9.82 -14.61 8.73
CA GLU A 217 10.64 -15.34 9.69
C GLU A 217 9.81 -16.23 10.63
N ALA A 218 8.60 -15.80 10.99
CA ALA A 218 7.67 -16.62 11.76
C ALA A 218 7.14 -17.83 10.96
N GLY A 219 7.39 -17.91 9.65
CA GLY A 219 6.98 -18.99 8.76
C GLY A 219 5.65 -18.74 8.03
N ALA A 220 5.17 -17.50 7.99
CA ALA A 220 4.05 -17.12 7.12
C ALA A 220 4.52 -17.09 5.66
N ALA A 221 3.69 -17.59 4.74
CA ALA A 221 3.92 -17.45 3.31
C ALA A 221 3.46 -16.07 2.83
N ALA A 222 4.15 -15.51 1.85
CA ALA A 222 3.68 -14.34 1.12
C ALA A 222 3.18 -14.72 -0.27
N VAL A 223 2.38 -13.84 -0.90
CA VAL A 223 1.90 -14.01 -2.28
C VAL A 223 2.14 -12.74 -3.08
N ASN A 224 2.40 -12.93 -4.39
CA ASN A 224 2.47 -11.85 -5.37
C ASN A 224 3.44 -10.72 -4.96
N LEU A 225 4.59 -11.04 -4.35
CA LEU A 225 5.58 -10.04 -3.92
C LEU A 225 6.16 -9.22 -5.08
N THR A 226 5.93 -9.65 -6.32
CA THR A 226 6.25 -8.91 -7.55
C THR A 226 5.29 -7.77 -7.82
N GLU A 227 4.07 -7.79 -7.24
CA GLU A 227 3.00 -6.86 -7.61
C GLU A 227 2.99 -5.63 -6.70
N TRP A 228 3.65 -4.60 -7.18
CA TRP A 228 3.67 -3.27 -6.59
C TRP A 228 2.94 -2.28 -7.50
N GLN A 229 2.46 -1.19 -6.94
CA GLN A 229 2.03 -0.02 -7.69
C GLN A 229 3.08 1.08 -7.56
N TYR A 230 3.51 1.60 -8.71
CA TYR A 230 4.39 2.75 -8.80
C TYR A 230 3.67 3.89 -9.49
N GLY A 231 4.03 5.13 -9.18
CA GLY A 231 3.48 6.29 -9.83
C GLY A 231 4.16 7.57 -9.37
N LEU A 232 3.81 8.69 -9.98
CA LEU A 232 4.40 9.97 -9.66
C LEU A 232 3.99 10.44 -8.25
N ALA A 233 4.95 10.77 -7.43
CA ALA A 233 4.72 11.35 -6.11
C ALA A 233 5.73 12.47 -5.84
N SER A 234 5.34 13.46 -5.02
CA SER A 234 6.27 14.44 -4.50
C SER A 234 7.21 13.83 -3.46
N ILE A 235 8.42 14.37 -3.39
CA ILE A 235 9.48 13.90 -2.50
C ILE A 235 9.32 14.51 -1.10
N ALA A 236 8.95 15.78 -1.02
CA ALA A 236 8.74 16.51 0.22
C ALA A 236 7.61 17.55 0.04
N PRO A 237 6.47 17.37 0.72
CA PRO A 237 6.07 16.18 1.45
C PRO A 237 5.88 14.96 0.51
N ARG A 238 5.97 13.73 1.03
CA ARG A 238 5.67 12.50 0.27
C ARG A 238 4.17 12.40 0.01
N TRP A 239 3.77 12.57 -1.25
CA TRP A 239 2.35 12.65 -1.60
C TRP A 239 2.10 12.26 -3.06
N ASN A 240 1.05 11.48 -3.32
CA ASN A 240 0.68 11.11 -4.69
C ASN A 240 0.18 12.31 -5.49
N VAL A 241 0.76 12.57 -6.64
CA VAL A 241 0.37 13.69 -7.52
C VAL A 241 -0.57 13.25 -8.66
N SER A 242 -1.50 12.35 -8.35
CA SER A 242 -2.57 11.90 -9.26
C SER A 242 -3.73 12.90 -9.35
N GLY A 243 -4.74 12.56 -10.13
CA GLY A 243 -5.99 13.31 -10.22
C GLY A 243 -5.81 14.74 -10.72
N THR A 244 -6.38 15.67 -10.00
CA THR A 244 -6.42 17.08 -10.38
C THR A 244 -5.04 17.73 -10.47
N TYR A 245 -4.00 17.21 -9.80
CA TYR A 245 -2.65 17.71 -9.99
C TYR A 245 -2.17 17.57 -11.43
N MET A 246 -2.44 16.43 -12.08
CA MET A 246 -2.09 16.21 -13.50
C MET A 246 -3.12 16.83 -14.44
N GLN A 247 -4.40 16.79 -14.08
CA GLN A 247 -5.48 17.39 -14.88
C GLN A 247 -5.38 18.91 -14.99
N ALA A 248 -4.67 19.56 -14.06
CA ALA A 248 -4.34 20.97 -14.14
C ALA A 248 -3.28 21.29 -15.22
N LEU A 249 -2.67 20.29 -15.86
CA LEU A 249 -1.65 20.42 -16.91
C LEU A 249 -0.42 21.21 -16.45
N PRO A 250 0.33 20.77 -15.42
CA PRO A 250 1.57 21.41 -14.99
C PRO A 250 2.68 21.21 -16.02
N ALA A 251 3.67 22.10 -16.07
CA ALA A 251 4.89 21.89 -16.82
C ALA A 251 5.81 20.90 -16.11
N PHE A 252 6.47 20.02 -16.86
CA PHE A 252 7.44 19.05 -16.37
C PHE A 252 8.86 19.55 -16.59
N ILE A 253 9.55 19.92 -15.54
CA ILE A 253 10.87 20.52 -15.58
C ILE A 253 11.91 19.55 -15.02
N SER A 254 13.03 19.36 -15.72
CA SER A 254 14.20 18.70 -15.15
C SER A 254 15.36 19.68 -14.97
N THR A 255 16.15 19.47 -13.90
CA THR A 255 17.35 20.27 -13.60
C THR A 255 18.54 19.36 -13.34
N ASP A 256 19.74 19.90 -13.32
CA ASP A 256 20.87 19.20 -12.70
C ASP A 256 20.68 19.09 -11.17
N ARG A 257 21.63 18.41 -10.49
CA ARG A 257 21.55 18.19 -9.04
C ARG A 257 21.56 19.48 -8.21
N ASN A 258 22.11 20.55 -8.76
CA ASN A 258 22.24 21.84 -8.09
C ASN A 258 21.09 22.81 -8.42
N GLY A 259 20.14 22.38 -9.24
CA GLY A 259 18.98 23.20 -9.67
C GLY A 259 19.25 24.05 -10.92
N GLY A 260 20.44 23.96 -11.52
CA GLY A 260 20.78 24.56 -12.81
C GLY A 260 20.29 23.75 -14.01
N ASP A 261 20.61 24.23 -15.24
CA ASP A 261 20.25 23.59 -16.51
C ASP A 261 18.79 23.14 -16.57
N ALA A 262 17.88 24.06 -16.20
CA ALA A 262 16.44 23.79 -16.18
C ALA A 262 15.89 23.66 -17.61
N ARG A 263 15.16 22.56 -17.90
CA ARG A 263 14.53 22.32 -19.18
C ARG A 263 13.19 21.64 -19.06
N GLU A 264 12.28 21.96 -19.96
CA GLU A 264 11.02 21.26 -20.12
C GLU A 264 11.24 20.00 -20.96
N PHE A 265 11.44 18.85 -20.28
CA PHE A 265 11.94 17.64 -20.93
C PHE A 265 10.88 16.84 -21.68
N LEU A 266 9.59 17.13 -21.53
CA LEU A 266 8.55 16.51 -22.35
C LEU A 266 8.51 17.08 -23.77
N ASP A 267 9.10 18.26 -24.00
CA ASP A 267 9.20 18.84 -25.33
C ASP A 267 10.03 17.95 -26.27
N GLY A 268 9.49 17.67 -27.43
CA GLY A 268 10.10 16.75 -28.40
C GLY A 268 9.97 15.25 -28.07
N CYS A 269 9.38 14.89 -26.94
CA CYS A 269 9.11 13.49 -26.61
C CYS A 269 7.81 12.94 -27.23
N PHE A 270 6.94 13.82 -27.72
CA PHE A 270 5.66 13.49 -28.37
C PHE A 270 5.63 14.12 -29.77
N ALA A 271 4.75 13.63 -30.64
CA ALA A 271 4.66 14.14 -32.02
C ALA A 271 4.14 15.58 -32.05
N ALA A 272 3.29 15.96 -31.09
CA ALA A 272 2.77 17.31 -30.95
C ALA A 272 2.55 17.68 -29.47
N PRO A 273 2.57 18.99 -29.10
CA PRO A 273 2.25 19.44 -27.75
C PRO A 273 0.89 18.94 -27.21
N GLY A 274 -0.14 18.90 -28.07
CA GLY A 274 -1.48 18.40 -27.69
C GLY A 274 -1.48 16.93 -27.25
N GLU A 275 -0.68 16.07 -27.87
CA GLU A 275 -0.51 14.68 -27.45
C GLU A 275 0.15 14.59 -26.07
N ALA A 276 1.20 15.37 -25.82
CA ALA A 276 1.85 15.45 -24.52
C ALA A 276 0.89 15.95 -23.42
N LEU A 277 0.14 17.01 -23.71
CA LEU A 277 -0.86 17.56 -22.79
C LEU A 277 -1.95 16.53 -22.46
N THR A 278 -2.44 15.81 -23.47
CA THR A 278 -3.43 14.74 -23.28
C THR A 278 -2.86 13.61 -22.43
N ALA A 279 -1.62 13.19 -22.67
CA ALA A 279 -0.96 12.15 -21.86
C ALA A 279 -0.80 12.59 -20.39
N VAL A 280 -0.43 13.85 -20.13
CA VAL A 280 -0.36 14.42 -18.77
C VAL A 280 -1.75 14.44 -18.12
N PHE A 281 -2.79 14.91 -18.82
CA PHE A 281 -4.16 14.90 -18.32
C PHE A 281 -4.62 13.48 -17.96
N LEU A 282 -4.44 12.53 -18.88
CA LEU A 282 -4.82 11.13 -18.68
C LEU A 282 -4.09 10.51 -17.51
N LYS A 283 -2.83 10.91 -17.23
CA LYS A 283 -2.10 10.47 -16.05
C LYS A 283 -2.80 10.82 -14.73
N GLY A 284 -3.71 11.77 -14.72
CA GLY A 284 -4.52 12.13 -13.55
C GLY A 284 -5.40 10.98 -13.07
N TYR A 285 -6.05 10.24 -13.95
CA TYR A 285 -6.95 9.15 -13.56
C TYR A 285 -6.51 7.76 -14.04
N GLN A 286 -5.64 7.66 -15.05
CA GLN A 286 -4.98 6.40 -15.43
C GLN A 286 -3.79 6.15 -14.51
N TRP A 287 -4.09 5.83 -13.30
CA TRP A 287 -3.17 5.67 -12.19
C TRP A 287 -3.29 4.29 -11.56
N PRO A 288 -2.22 3.61 -11.18
CA PRO A 288 -0.78 3.94 -11.17
C PRO A 288 -0.09 3.78 -12.55
N PHE A 289 1.25 3.64 -12.59
CA PHE A 289 1.98 3.18 -13.78
C PHE A 289 1.39 1.84 -14.26
N ASP A 290 1.09 1.77 -15.54
CA ASP A 290 0.54 0.57 -16.18
C ASP A 290 1.41 0.16 -17.37
N ALA A 291 1.99 -1.03 -17.31
CA ALA A 291 2.87 -1.55 -18.35
C ALA A 291 2.21 -1.56 -19.74
N ARG A 292 0.88 -1.76 -19.80
CA ARG A 292 0.10 -1.73 -21.05
C ARG A 292 0.02 -0.34 -21.69
N LYS A 293 0.17 0.72 -20.88
CA LYS A 293 0.13 2.14 -21.29
C LYS A 293 1.53 2.77 -21.39
N ALA A 294 2.59 1.98 -21.25
CA ALA A 294 3.97 2.47 -21.20
C ALA A 294 4.50 2.94 -22.56
N LYS A 295 4.10 2.27 -23.67
CA LYS A 295 4.62 2.58 -25.04
C LYS A 295 3.89 3.76 -25.67
N ALA A 296 2.57 3.81 -25.61
CA ALA A 296 1.73 4.77 -26.32
C ALA A 296 0.61 5.38 -25.46
N GLY A 297 0.71 5.35 -24.12
CA GLY A 297 -0.30 5.88 -23.22
C GLY A 297 0.29 6.76 -22.12
N SER A 298 -0.53 7.09 -21.13
CA SER A 298 -0.19 8.02 -20.06
C SER A 298 1.03 7.57 -19.21
N SER A 299 1.29 6.28 -19.11
CA SER A 299 2.43 5.74 -18.35
C SER A 299 3.78 5.96 -19.03
N ARG A 300 3.80 6.46 -20.28
CA ARG A 300 5.00 7.00 -20.91
C ARG A 300 5.58 8.18 -20.12
N ILE A 301 4.75 8.99 -19.48
CA ILE A 301 5.18 10.11 -18.61
C ILE A 301 6.04 9.59 -17.46
N ASP A 302 5.63 8.50 -16.80
CA ASP A 302 6.41 7.91 -15.69
C ASP A 302 7.80 7.47 -16.17
N LEU A 303 7.90 6.83 -17.36
CA LEU A 303 9.18 6.40 -17.91
C LEU A 303 10.08 7.58 -18.28
N LEU A 304 9.52 8.67 -18.81
CA LEU A 304 10.29 9.88 -19.13
C LEU A 304 10.83 10.52 -17.83
N VAL A 305 10.04 10.58 -16.76
CA VAL A 305 10.49 11.03 -15.44
C VAL A 305 11.59 10.11 -14.90
N GLN A 306 11.39 8.79 -14.95
CA GLN A 306 12.37 7.81 -14.49
C GLN A 306 13.70 7.91 -15.26
N ASN A 307 13.64 8.16 -16.57
CA ASN A 307 14.82 8.34 -17.40
C ASN A 307 15.63 9.60 -17.05
N GLU A 308 14.97 10.73 -16.74
CA GLU A 308 15.66 11.93 -16.26
C GLU A 308 16.36 11.68 -14.93
N ILE A 309 15.67 10.99 -14.00
CA ILE A 309 16.25 10.62 -12.69
C ILE A 309 17.44 9.66 -12.87
N ALA A 310 17.33 8.66 -13.76
CA ALA A 310 18.43 7.73 -14.05
C ALA A 310 19.66 8.41 -14.64
N ARG A 311 19.49 9.57 -15.31
CA ARG A 311 20.58 10.45 -15.77
C ARG A 311 21.17 11.32 -14.66
N GLY A 312 20.72 11.18 -13.44
CA GLY A 312 21.16 11.97 -12.28
C GLY A 312 20.54 13.37 -12.19
N ARG A 313 19.42 13.62 -12.87
CA ARG A 313 18.71 14.89 -12.84
C ARG A 313 17.60 14.85 -11.79
N ARG A 314 17.14 16.04 -11.36
CA ARG A 314 15.97 16.23 -10.51
C ARG A 314 14.78 16.62 -11.39
N VAL A 315 13.58 16.15 -11.05
CA VAL A 315 12.37 16.41 -11.83
C VAL A 315 11.33 17.13 -10.97
N PHE A 316 10.65 18.11 -11.58
CA PHE A 316 9.68 18.96 -10.89
C PHE A 316 8.41 19.12 -11.73
N LEU A 317 7.28 19.30 -11.03
CA LEU A 317 6.07 19.93 -11.58
C LEU A 317 6.12 21.43 -11.32
N ASP A 318 5.81 22.20 -12.35
CA ASP A 318 5.70 23.65 -12.26
C ASP A 318 4.26 24.08 -12.58
N PHE A 319 3.55 24.59 -11.57
CA PHE A 319 2.16 25.02 -11.71
C PHE A 319 2.03 26.50 -12.07
N ARG A 320 3.13 27.25 -12.10
CA ARG A 320 3.15 28.71 -12.33
C ARG A 320 2.96 29.07 -13.79
N VAL A 321 3.39 28.20 -14.69
CA VAL A 321 3.43 28.44 -16.12
C VAL A 321 2.81 27.28 -16.90
N ASN A 322 2.18 27.61 -18.02
CA ASN A 322 1.71 26.56 -18.94
C ASN A 322 2.89 25.86 -19.61
N PRO A 323 2.78 24.54 -19.83
CA PRO A 323 3.80 23.81 -20.56
C PRO A 323 3.87 24.28 -22.03
N PHE A 324 5.06 24.14 -22.64
CA PHE A 324 5.34 24.47 -24.04
C PHE A 324 5.21 25.95 -24.44
N GLY A 325 5.12 26.87 -23.47
CA GLY A 325 5.04 28.32 -23.71
C GLY A 325 3.90 28.72 -24.66
N ASP A 326 4.20 29.49 -25.73
CA ASP A 326 3.19 29.97 -26.70
C ASP A 326 2.52 28.83 -27.52
N ARG A 327 3.03 27.60 -27.45
CA ARG A 327 2.42 26.43 -28.10
C ARG A 327 1.35 25.74 -27.24
N PHE A 328 1.13 26.24 -26.02
CA PHE A 328 0.07 25.72 -25.16
C PHE A 328 -1.31 26.13 -25.68
N ALA A 329 -2.18 25.16 -25.89
CA ALA A 329 -3.57 25.43 -26.25
C ALA A 329 -4.48 24.30 -25.70
N LEU A 330 -5.49 24.64 -24.92
CA LEU A 330 -6.50 23.68 -24.47
C LEU A 330 -7.29 23.05 -25.64
N SER A 331 -7.41 23.77 -26.76
CA SER A 331 -8.03 23.27 -28.00
C SER A 331 -7.24 22.15 -28.67
N ALA A 332 -5.94 22.00 -28.37
CA ALA A 332 -5.09 20.94 -28.91
C ALA A 332 -5.20 19.59 -28.15
N LEU A 333 -5.90 19.57 -27.02
CA LEU A 333 -6.20 18.35 -26.28
C LEU A 333 -7.15 17.44 -27.07
N GLU A 334 -7.01 16.14 -26.89
CA GLU A 334 -8.03 15.18 -27.36
C GLU A 334 -9.37 15.42 -26.66
N ASP A 335 -10.46 15.02 -27.33
CA ASP A 335 -11.83 15.36 -26.94
C ASP A 335 -12.17 14.98 -25.49
N GLU A 336 -11.72 13.82 -24.99
CA GLU A 336 -11.97 13.39 -23.62
C GLU A 336 -11.42 14.37 -22.59
N ALA A 337 -10.16 14.76 -22.75
CA ALA A 337 -9.48 15.68 -21.84
C ALA A 337 -10.05 17.10 -21.92
N LYS A 338 -10.31 17.55 -23.14
CA LYS A 338 -10.90 18.87 -23.42
C LYS A 338 -12.31 18.99 -22.86
N ASP A 339 -13.18 18.01 -23.13
CA ASP A 339 -14.55 17.99 -22.62
C ASP A 339 -14.61 17.95 -21.10
N TYR A 340 -13.69 17.20 -20.46
CA TYR A 340 -13.60 17.18 -19.02
C TYR A 340 -13.29 18.56 -18.44
N LEU A 341 -12.24 19.24 -18.96
CA LEU A 341 -11.85 20.56 -18.48
C LEU A 341 -12.94 21.61 -18.72
N LEU A 342 -13.60 21.57 -19.86
CA LEU A 342 -14.74 22.47 -20.18
C LEU A 342 -15.92 22.24 -19.21
N ARG A 343 -16.31 21.01 -18.96
CA ARG A 343 -17.39 20.67 -18.02
C ARG A 343 -17.04 21.02 -16.58
N ALA A 344 -15.77 20.88 -16.19
CA ALA A 344 -15.27 21.29 -14.89
C ALA A 344 -15.12 22.81 -14.75
N GLY A 345 -15.24 23.60 -15.82
CA GLY A 345 -14.94 25.02 -15.83
C GLY A 345 -13.45 25.35 -15.59
N ALA A 346 -12.56 24.38 -15.84
CA ALA A 346 -11.13 24.47 -15.56
C ALA A 346 -10.35 25.05 -16.77
N THR A 347 -10.68 26.26 -17.16
CA THR A 347 -10.13 26.96 -18.34
C THR A 347 -9.25 28.18 -18.00
N GLN A 348 -8.83 28.28 -16.74
CA GLN A 348 -8.01 29.39 -16.23
C GLN A 348 -6.62 29.42 -16.89
N ASP A 349 -5.98 30.60 -16.87
CA ASP A 349 -4.76 30.91 -17.62
C ASP A 349 -3.51 30.13 -17.15
N THR A 350 -3.47 29.66 -15.89
CA THR A 350 -2.32 28.93 -15.36
C THR A 350 -2.73 27.55 -14.78
N PRO A 351 -1.82 26.56 -14.74
CA PRO A 351 -2.05 25.30 -14.06
C PRO A 351 -2.45 25.48 -12.60
N PHE A 352 -1.83 26.42 -11.89
CA PHE A 352 -2.19 26.73 -10.50
C PHE A 352 -3.65 27.19 -10.37
N ALA A 353 -4.08 28.11 -11.23
CA ALA A 353 -5.46 28.60 -11.19
C ALA A 353 -6.48 27.50 -11.55
N ARG A 354 -6.15 26.63 -12.51
CA ARG A 354 -6.98 25.45 -12.84
C ARG A 354 -7.05 24.46 -11.65
N LEU A 355 -5.91 24.18 -11.00
CA LEU A 355 -5.87 23.29 -9.83
C LEU A 355 -6.68 23.87 -8.67
N LEU A 356 -6.49 25.15 -8.36
CA LEU A 356 -7.23 25.83 -7.30
C LEU A 356 -8.74 25.82 -7.56
N HIS A 357 -9.15 26.03 -8.82
CA HIS A 357 -10.56 25.98 -9.22
C HIS A 357 -11.16 24.58 -9.06
N MET A 358 -10.44 23.53 -9.49
CA MET A 358 -10.95 22.16 -9.43
C MET A 358 -10.88 21.56 -8.03
N ASN A 359 -9.85 21.91 -7.24
CA ASN A 359 -9.58 21.23 -5.98
C ASN A 359 -8.72 22.08 -5.02
N ALA A 360 -9.30 23.11 -4.43
CA ALA A 360 -8.63 23.96 -3.45
C ALA A 360 -8.00 23.17 -2.29
N PRO A 361 -8.64 22.11 -1.71
CA PRO A 361 -8.03 21.28 -0.67
C PRO A 361 -6.70 20.63 -1.06
N ALA A 362 -6.49 20.33 -2.34
CA ALA A 362 -5.22 19.79 -2.83
C ALA A 362 -4.08 20.83 -2.81
N VAL A 363 -4.41 22.12 -3.04
CA VAL A 363 -3.47 23.24 -2.89
C VAL A 363 -3.18 23.50 -1.40
N ASP A 364 -4.21 23.50 -0.57
CA ASP A 364 -4.10 23.75 0.87
C ASP A 364 -3.26 22.69 1.58
N PHE A 365 -3.30 21.44 1.10
CA PHE A 365 -2.43 20.38 1.60
C PHE A 365 -0.95 20.78 1.47
N TYR A 366 -0.48 21.17 0.29
CA TYR A 366 0.92 21.57 0.09
C TYR A 366 1.28 22.81 0.87
N ARG A 367 0.40 23.81 0.89
CA ARG A 367 0.61 25.04 1.67
C ARG A 367 0.79 24.75 3.16
N SER A 368 -0.01 23.84 3.73
CA SER A 368 0.11 23.43 5.14
C SER A 368 1.41 22.69 5.44
N HIS A 369 2.10 22.17 4.42
CA HIS A 369 3.39 21.49 4.51
C HIS A 369 4.57 22.38 4.04
N GLY A 370 4.35 23.69 3.91
CA GLY A 370 5.41 24.67 3.58
C GLY A 370 5.78 24.75 2.11
N VAL A 371 4.95 24.19 1.19
CA VAL A 371 5.14 24.29 -0.27
C VAL A 371 4.01 25.14 -0.87
N ASP A 372 4.36 26.29 -1.47
CA ASP A 372 3.41 27.13 -2.17
C ASP A 372 3.47 26.90 -3.68
N LEU A 373 2.53 26.11 -4.20
CA LEU A 373 2.46 25.77 -5.63
C LEU A 373 2.29 26.98 -6.57
N ALA A 374 1.93 28.17 -6.03
CA ALA A 374 1.90 29.42 -6.80
C ALA A 374 3.29 30.00 -7.05
N HIS A 375 4.29 29.63 -6.23
CA HIS A 375 5.63 30.20 -6.25
C HIS A 375 6.73 29.13 -6.36
N ASP A 376 6.49 27.91 -5.90
CA ASP A 376 7.46 26.85 -5.81
C ASP A 376 7.27 25.78 -6.89
N ARG A 377 8.37 25.18 -7.34
CA ARG A 377 8.36 23.92 -8.09
C ARG A 377 8.22 22.74 -7.13
N LEU A 378 7.41 21.76 -7.48
CA LEU A 378 7.20 20.55 -6.70
C LEU A 378 8.10 19.42 -7.21
N GLU A 379 9.09 19.02 -6.43
CA GLU A 379 9.97 17.89 -6.80
C GLU A 379 9.23 16.57 -6.74
N ILE A 380 9.38 15.77 -7.81
CA ILE A 380 8.69 14.49 -7.98
C ILE A 380 9.63 13.37 -8.41
N ALA A 381 9.21 12.13 -8.15
CA ALA A 381 9.81 10.92 -8.71
C ALA A 381 8.75 9.85 -8.98
N VAL A 382 9.16 8.77 -9.68
CA VAL A 382 8.38 7.53 -9.72
C VAL A 382 8.61 6.79 -8.42
N CYS A 383 7.58 6.71 -7.59
CA CYS A 383 7.63 6.18 -6.23
C CYS A 383 6.82 4.90 -6.09
N ALA A 384 7.27 3.98 -5.24
CA ALA A 384 6.45 2.87 -4.79
C ALA A 384 5.33 3.41 -3.87
N GLN A 385 4.08 3.03 -4.17
CA GLN A 385 2.89 3.65 -3.56
C GLN A 385 2.04 2.68 -2.78
N HIS A 386 1.97 1.42 -3.22
CA HIS A 386 1.17 0.38 -2.62
C HIS A 386 1.70 -0.99 -3.03
N MET A 387 1.76 -1.90 -2.07
CA MET A 387 2.03 -3.30 -2.35
C MET A 387 0.72 -4.05 -2.56
N ASN A 388 0.51 -4.60 -3.75
CA ASN A 388 -0.66 -5.43 -4.05
C ASN A 388 -0.49 -6.87 -3.55
N GLY A 389 0.75 -7.37 -3.53
CA GLY A 389 1.12 -8.59 -2.84
C GLY A 389 1.16 -8.38 -1.32
N GLY A 390 1.53 -9.42 -0.59
CA GLY A 390 1.60 -9.39 0.87
C GLY A 390 1.59 -10.81 1.45
N ILE A 391 1.20 -10.96 2.69
CA ILE A 391 1.09 -12.28 3.32
C ILE A 391 -0.12 -13.02 2.76
N ALA A 392 0.07 -14.31 2.48
CA ALA A 392 -0.98 -15.23 2.06
C ALA A 392 -2.00 -15.45 3.19
N VAL A 393 -3.27 -15.27 2.88
CA VAL A 393 -4.37 -15.43 3.82
C VAL A 393 -5.51 -16.26 3.20
N ASP A 394 -6.33 -16.86 4.04
CA ASP A 394 -7.59 -17.52 3.64
C ASP A 394 -8.76 -16.51 3.57
N GLU A 395 -9.97 -17.00 3.36
CA GLU A 395 -11.20 -16.19 3.31
C GLU A 395 -11.59 -15.55 4.65
N TRP A 396 -10.90 -15.87 5.73
CA TRP A 396 -11.03 -15.28 7.07
C TRP A 396 -9.86 -14.36 7.42
N TRP A 397 -8.99 -14.09 6.45
CA TRP A 397 -7.74 -13.34 6.61
C TRP A 397 -6.77 -13.98 7.61
N GLN A 398 -6.91 -15.29 7.90
CA GLN A 398 -5.93 -16.05 8.67
C GLN A 398 -4.81 -16.52 7.74
N SER A 399 -3.57 -16.38 8.20
CA SER A 399 -2.39 -16.90 7.49
C SER A 399 -2.24 -18.42 7.66
N GLY A 400 -1.22 -19.00 7.05
CA GLY A 400 -0.85 -20.40 7.28
C GLY A 400 -0.39 -20.74 8.71
N LEU A 401 -0.29 -19.72 9.59
CA LEU A 401 -0.03 -19.87 11.02
C LEU A 401 -1.35 -19.69 11.79
N SER A 402 -1.72 -20.72 12.57
CA SER A 402 -2.96 -20.66 13.36
C SER A 402 -2.91 -19.49 14.34
N GLY A 403 -3.99 -18.71 14.41
CA GLY A 403 -4.12 -17.55 15.28
C GLY A 403 -3.47 -16.26 14.74
N LEU A 404 -2.80 -16.30 13.59
CA LEU A 404 -2.25 -15.11 12.92
C LEU A 404 -3.18 -14.66 11.78
N TYR A 405 -3.78 -13.52 11.95
CA TYR A 405 -4.60 -12.83 10.94
C TYR A 405 -3.80 -11.66 10.38
N VAL A 406 -3.82 -11.47 9.06
CA VAL A 406 -3.13 -10.36 8.41
C VAL A 406 -4.14 -9.57 7.58
N ILE A 407 -4.25 -8.26 7.83
CA ILE A 407 -5.30 -7.41 7.26
C ILE A 407 -4.71 -6.11 6.67
N GLY A 408 -5.51 -5.44 5.86
CA GLY A 408 -5.08 -4.24 5.15
C GLY A 408 -4.02 -4.55 4.11
N GLU A 409 -3.15 -3.60 3.83
CA GLU A 409 -2.11 -3.73 2.81
C GLU A 409 -1.03 -4.78 3.15
N ALA A 410 -0.93 -5.24 4.38
CA ALA A 410 -0.04 -6.35 4.74
C ALA A 410 -0.51 -7.69 4.16
N ALA A 411 -1.80 -7.83 3.82
CA ALA A 411 -2.37 -9.02 3.20
C ALA A 411 -2.30 -8.94 1.66
N GLY A 412 -1.91 -10.02 1.02
CA GLY A 412 -1.73 -10.10 -0.43
C GLY A 412 -3.03 -10.40 -1.19
N THR A 413 -4.07 -9.56 -1.07
CA THR A 413 -5.40 -9.82 -1.64
C THR A 413 -5.70 -9.04 -2.94
N HIS A 414 -4.81 -8.16 -3.42
CA HIS A 414 -5.15 -7.21 -4.49
C HIS A 414 -4.80 -7.65 -5.91
N GLY A 415 -3.89 -8.62 -6.10
CA GLY A 415 -3.48 -9.09 -7.42
C GLY A 415 -2.68 -8.09 -8.24
N VAL A 416 -2.83 -8.10 -9.57
CA VAL A 416 -2.03 -7.27 -10.50
C VAL A 416 -2.67 -5.91 -10.73
N TYR A 417 -3.93 -5.90 -11.18
CA TYR A 417 -4.67 -4.67 -11.50
C TYR A 417 -5.86 -4.53 -10.57
N ARG A 418 -5.92 -3.46 -9.82
CA ARG A 418 -7.05 -3.19 -8.94
C ARG A 418 -7.67 -1.81 -9.20
N PRO A 419 -8.98 -1.65 -9.03
CA PRO A 419 -9.61 -0.33 -9.11
C PRO A 419 -9.08 0.65 -8.07
N GLY A 420 -8.99 1.92 -8.44
CA GLY A 420 -8.61 2.98 -7.52
C GLY A 420 -9.53 3.03 -6.30
N GLY A 421 -8.93 3.08 -5.09
CA GLY A 421 -9.68 3.10 -3.83
C GLY A 421 -10.01 1.74 -3.22
N SER A 422 -9.86 0.63 -3.96
CA SER A 422 -10.16 -0.72 -3.44
C SER A 422 -9.29 -1.11 -2.23
N ALA A 423 -8.08 -0.56 -2.09
CA ALA A 423 -7.21 -0.83 -0.94
C ALA A 423 -7.84 -0.43 0.40
N LEU A 424 -8.54 0.71 0.47
CA LEU A 424 -9.22 1.12 1.69
C LEU A 424 -10.39 0.17 2.02
N ASN A 425 -11.15 -0.24 1.01
CA ASN A 425 -12.23 -1.23 1.18
C ASN A 425 -11.70 -2.59 1.61
N ALA A 426 -10.66 -3.12 0.96
CA ALA A 426 -10.03 -4.40 1.32
C ALA A 426 -9.59 -4.42 2.78
N GLY A 427 -9.00 -3.31 3.28
CA GLY A 427 -8.63 -3.18 4.67
C GLY A 427 -9.82 -3.25 5.64
N GLN A 428 -10.96 -2.65 5.27
CA GLN A 428 -12.18 -2.69 6.08
C GLN A 428 -12.84 -4.08 6.03
N ALA A 429 -12.95 -4.68 4.85
CA ALA A 429 -13.53 -6.00 4.65
C ALA A 429 -12.71 -7.09 5.35
N GLY A 430 -11.39 -7.08 5.18
CA GLY A 430 -10.48 -8.02 5.85
C GLY A 430 -10.54 -7.91 7.37
N ALA A 431 -10.59 -6.69 7.90
CA ALA A 431 -10.76 -6.44 9.32
C ALA A 431 -12.06 -7.04 9.88
N ALA A 432 -13.18 -6.84 9.18
CA ALA A 432 -14.46 -7.41 9.57
C ALA A 432 -14.47 -8.95 9.51
N ARG A 433 -13.82 -9.55 8.51
CA ARG A 433 -13.69 -11.02 8.40
C ARG A 433 -12.83 -11.60 9.51
N ALA A 434 -11.66 -11.02 9.77
CA ALA A 434 -10.78 -11.45 10.87
C ALA A 434 -11.48 -11.35 12.23
N ALA A 435 -12.17 -10.23 12.49
CA ALA A 435 -12.92 -10.04 13.74
C ALA A 435 -14.02 -11.10 13.92
N ARG A 436 -14.77 -11.44 12.86
CA ARG A 436 -15.78 -12.51 12.89
C ARG A 436 -15.16 -13.88 13.16
N ALA A 437 -14.02 -14.20 12.50
CA ALA A 437 -13.31 -15.46 12.73
C ALA A 437 -12.86 -15.60 14.19
N ILE A 438 -12.23 -14.56 14.75
CA ILE A 438 -11.78 -14.53 16.14
C ILE A 438 -12.96 -14.68 17.09
N SER A 439 -14.10 -14.04 16.78
CA SER A 439 -15.27 -14.04 17.67
C SER A 439 -16.07 -15.36 17.68
N ARG A 440 -15.74 -16.33 16.82
CA ARG A 440 -16.36 -17.67 16.83
C ARG A 440 -15.94 -18.53 18.02
N ALA A 441 -14.73 -18.30 18.54
CA ALA A 441 -14.24 -18.96 19.75
C ALA A 441 -14.48 -18.09 20.99
N PRO A 442 -14.74 -18.66 22.18
CA PRO A 442 -14.80 -17.89 23.41
C PRO A 442 -13.46 -17.25 23.74
N GLU A 443 -13.49 -16.11 24.41
CA GLU A 443 -12.27 -15.49 24.96
C GLU A 443 -11.67 -16.40 26.03
N GLN A 444 -10.35 -16.51 25.99
CA GLN A 444 -9.60 -17.27 27.00
C GLN A 444 -8.22 -16.68 27.26
N ALA A 445 -7.67 -16.94 28.43
CA ALA A 445 -6.30 -16.53 28.70
C ALA A 445 -5.33 -17.29 27.77
N PRO A 446 -4.31 -16.63 27.20
CA PRO A 446 -3.33 -17.30 26.39
C PRO A 446 -2.47 -18.27 27.23
N ALA A 447 -1.95 -19.30 26.56
CA ALA A 447 -0.99 -20.21 27.17
C ALA A 447 0.29 -19.45 27.59
N PRO A 448 0.96 -19.88 28.67
CA PRO A 448 2.23 -19.30 29.07
C PRO A 448 3.27 -19.44 27.95
N LEU A 449 4.04 -18.38 27.72
CA LEU A 449 5.19 -18.34 26.81
C LEU A 449 6.49 -18.63 27.56
N ASP A 450 7.43 -19.31 26.90
CA ASP A 450 8.81 -19.34 27.37
C ASP A 450 9.45 -17.97 27.11
N GLU A 451 9.51 -17.17 28.18
CA GLU A 451 10.02 -15.78 28.11
C GLU A 451 11.50 -15.75 27.74
N ALA A 452 12.28 -16.70 28.26
CA ALA A 452 13.72 -16.73 28.03
C ALA A 452 14.03 -17.01 26.55
N ASP A 453 13.39 -18.00 25.97
CA ASP A 453 13.62 -18.38 24.57
C ASP A 453 13.20 -17.27 23.61
N ALA A 454 12.01 -16.69 23.78
CA ALA A 454 11.50 -15.60 22.93
C ALA A 454 12.39 -14.34 22.96
N LEU A 455 12.92 -13.97 24.12
CA LEU A 455 13.75 -12.76 24.28
C LEU A 455 15.22 -12.97 23.89
N ASN A 456 15.77 -14.19 24.05
CA ASN A 456 17.18 -14.45 23.81
C ASN A 456 17.60 -14.18 22.36
N ALA A 457 16.75 -14.53 21.38
CA ALA A 457 17.07 -14.32 19.97
C ALA A 457 17.24 -12.84 19.65
N VAL A 458 16.29 -11.99 20.07
CA VAL A 458 16.35 -10.55 19.80
C VAL A 458 17.47 -9.85 20.57
N ARG A 459 17.71 -10.25 21.84
CA ARG A 459 18.79 -9.74 22.67
C ARG A 459 20.18 -10.09 22.10
N ARG A 460 20.34 -11.28 21.53
CA ARG A 460 21.58 -11.71 20.88
C ARG A 460 21.89 -10.82 19.69
N VAL A 461 20.94 -10.59 18.79
CA VAL A 461 21.12 -9.70 17.63
C VAL A 461 21.47 -8.28 18.09
N ALA A 462 20.75 -7.72 19.07
CA ALA A 462 21.05 -6.41 19.62
C ALA A 462 22.47 -6.35 20.21
N ALA A 463 22.88 -7.32 21.02
CA ALA A 463 24.19 -7.35 21.63
C ALA A 463 25.33 -7.48 20.59
N ALA A 464 25.16 -8.32 19.58
CA ALA A 464 26.16 -8.55 18.53
C ALA A 464 26.38 -7.31 17.65
N CYS A 465 25.32 -6.54 17.38
CA CYS A 465 25.41 -5.34 16.53
C CYS A 465 25.84 -4.07 17.27
N ARG A 466 26.11 -4.13 18.57
CA ARG A 466 26.57 -2.95 19.34
C ARG A 466 27.99 -2.54 18.92
N GLY A 467 28.19 -1.24 18.64
CA GLY A 467 29.47 -0.70 18.18
C GLY A 467 29.77 0.70 18.74
N ASN A 468 30.86 1.26 18.31
CA ASN A 468 31.28 2.62 18.68
C ASN A 468 30.75 3.71 17.74
N THR A 469 30.25 3.31 16.59
CA THR A 469 29.66 4.18 15.56
C THR A 469 28.47 3.44 14.93
N SER A 470 27.50 4.19 14.39
CA SER A 470 26.34 3.63 13.65
C SER A 470 26.57 3.72 12.15
N ASN A 471 26.14 2.67 11.42
CA ASN A 471 26.11 2.64 9.95
C ASN A 471 24.74 2.26 9.39
N LEU A 472 23.71 2.17 10.24
CA LEU A 472 22.40 1.63 9.87
C LEU A 472 21.72 2.41 8.76
N ASP A 473 21.72 3.74 8.85
CA ASP A 473 21.08 4.61 7.85
C ASP A 473 21.79 4.53 6.49
N ALA A 474 23.12 4.44 6.49
CA ALA A 474 23.90 4.27 5.26
C ALA A 474 23.56 2.94 4.58
N LEU A 475 23.56 1.83 5.34
CA LEU A 475 23.21 0.51 4.83
C LEU A 475 21.77 0.47 4.27
N ASN A 476 20.81 1.07 5.01
CA ASN A 476 19.43 1.09 4.55
C ASN A 476 19.27 1.94 3.29
N THR A 477 19.85 3.14 3.27
CA THR A 477 19.74 4.09 2.14
C THR A 477 20.35 3.49 0.87
N GLU A 478 21.54 2.89 0.97
CA GLU A 478 22.22 2.25 -0.18
C GLU A 478 21.36 1.12 -0.77
N ASN A 479 20.91 0.19 0.09
CA ASN A 479 20.11 -0.95 -0.37
C ASN A 479 18.75 -0.49 -0.94
N ALA A 480 18.07 0.47 -0.30
CA ALA A 480 16.80 1.01 -0.78
C ALA A 480 16.95 1.78 -2.11
N ALA A 481 18.07 2.50 -2.30
CA ALA A 481 18.38 3.18 -3.56
C ALA A 481 18.59 2.19 -4.71
N ARG A 482 19.33 1.10 -4.45
CA ARG A 482 19.53 0.02 -5.43
C ARG A 482 18.20 -0.68 -5.80
N MET A 483 17.33 -0.94 -4.81
CA MET A 483 15.98 -1.45 -5.06
C MET A 483 15.19 -0.50 -5.98
N SER A 484 15.20 0.80 -5.71
CA SER A 484 14.52 1.78 -6.57
C SER A 484 15.09 1.85 -7.98
N ALA A 485 16.39 1.62 -8.16
CA ALA A 485 17.09 1.72 -9.44
C ALA A 485 16.87 0.51 -10.35
N CYS A 486 16.76 -0.72 -9.79
CA CYS A 486 16.75 -1.94 -10.62
C CYS A 486 15.53 -2.85 -10.41
N ALA A 487 14.77 -2.67 -9.34
CA ALA A 487 13.66 -3.54 -8.94
C ALA A 487 12.33 -2.78 -8.76
N GLY A 488 12.25 -1.53 -9.21
CA GLY A 488 11.06 -0.68 -9.18
C GLY A 488 10.12 -0.90 -10.37
N ALA A 489 9.62 0.20 -10.94
CA ALA A 489 8.77 0.19 -12.14
C ALA A 489 9.50 -0.32 -13.38
N VAL A 490 10.82 -0.11 -13.45
CA VAL A 490 11.70 -0.68 -14.48
C VAL A 490 12.62 -1.71 -13.81
N ARG A 491 12.51 -2.97 -14.21
CA ARG A 491 13.20 -4.11 -13.61
C ARG A 491 14.28 -4.65 -14.52
N ARG A 492 15.50 -4.80 -13.98
CA ARG A 492 16.67 -5.31 -14.72
C ARG A 492 17.14 -6.62 -14.08
N PRO A 493 16.82 -7.79 -14.65
CA PRO A 493 17.04 -9.09 -14.00
C PRO A 493 18.50 -9.32 -13.56
N GLU A 494 19.49 -8.92 -14.34
CA GLU A 494 20.90 -9.08 -13.94
C GLU A 494 21.27 -8.21 -12.73
N ALA A 495 20.82 -6.96 -12.70
CA ALA A 495 21.05 -6.07 -11.56
C ALA A 495 20.27 -6.55 -10.32
N ILE A 496 19.07 -7.12 -10.52
CA ILE A 496 18.29 -7.75 -9.43
C ILE A 496 19.05 -8.96 -8.88
N ARG A 497 19.69 -9.79 -9.71
CA ARG A 497 20.48 -10.94 -9.27
C ARG A 497 21.65 -10.50 -8.39
N THR A 498 22.43 -9.53 -8.84
CA THR A 498 23.55 -8.97 -8.06
C THR A 498 23.06 -8.39 -6.73
N LEU A 499 21.95 -7.64 -6.74
CA LEU A 499 21.38 -7.08 -5.50
C LEU A 499 20.88 -8.18 -4.55
N LEU A 500 20.31 -9.28 -5.08
CA LEU A 500 19.89 -10.42 -4.27
C LEU A 500 21.08 -11.12 -3.59
N GLU A 501 22.17 -11.32 -4.33
CA GLU A 501 23.42 -11.90 -3.80
C GLU A 501 23.98 -11.03 -2.66
N ASP A 502 24.11 -9.73 -2.88
CA ASP A 502 24.61 -8.78 -1.88
C ASP A 502 23.68 -8.69 -0.66
N THR A 503 22.36 -8.63 -0.88
CA THR A 503 21.36 -8.61 0.22
C THR A 503 21.42 -9.90 1.03
N THR A 504 21.60 -11.05 0.38
CA THR A 504 21.72 -12.35 1.05
C THR A 504 23.00 -12.41 1.87
N SER A 505 24.14 -11.99 1.30
CA SER A 505 25.42 -11.91 2.00
C SER A 505 25.35 -10.96 3.22
N LEU A 506 24.73 -9.79 3.05
CA LEU A 506 24.55 -8.84 4.15
C LEU A 506 23.69 -9.42 5.28
N LEU A 507 22.64 -10.18 4.97
CA LEU A 507 21.82 -10.87 5.98
C LEU A 507 22.59 -11.98 6.70
N GLN A 508 23.38 -12.78 5.97
CA GLN A 508 24.19 -13.85 6.56
C GLN A 508 25.24 -13.32 7.54
N HIS A 509 25.79 -12.14 7.28
CA HIS A 509 26.79 -11.48 8.09
C HIS A 509 26.23 -10.26 8.85
N PHE A 510 24.91 -10.22 9.09
CA PHE A 510 24.24 -9.04 9.64
C PHE A 510 24.82 -8.61 10.98
N GLU A 511 25.06 -9.59 11.86
CA GLU A 511 25.62 -9.35 13.20
C GLU A 511 27.07 -8.80 13.17
N ASP A 512 27.80 -8.97 12.06
CA ASP A 512 29.13 -8.42 11.84
C ASP A 512 29.13 -7.10 11.04
N ALA A 513 28.14 -6.90 10.17
CA ALA A 513 28.09 -5.77 9.24
C ALA A 513 27.32 -4.57 9.79
N ALA A 514 26.19 -4.80 10.47
CA ALA A 514 25.35 -3.74 11.01
C ALA A 514 25.83 -3.31 12.40
N ARG A 515 25.97 -2.00 12.61
CA ARG A 515 26.40 -1.42 13.88
C ARG A 515 25.48 -0.28 14.30
N TYR A 516 25.07 -0.30 15.57
CA TYR A 516 24.44 0.82 16.25
C TYR A 516 25.27 1.28 17.45
N HIS A 517 25.18 2.55 17.81
CA HIS A 517 25.91 3.14 18.92
C HIS A 517 25.02 3.44 20.12
N ASP A 518 23.84 4.00 19.87
CA ASP A 518 22.88 4.43 20.90
C ASP A 518 21.67 3.48 20.93
N GLU A 519 21.17 3.15 22.12
CA GLU A 519 20.01 2.27 22.29
C GLU A 519 18.73 2.81 21.60
N ARG A 520 18.65 4.11 21.38
CA ARG A 520 17.59 4.75 20.57
C ARG A 520 17.60 4.30 19.11
N GLU A 521 18.73 3.77 18.61
CA GLU A 521 18.85 3.23 17.24
C GLU A 521 18.43 1.76 17.12
N LEU A 522 18.08 1.08 18.23
CA LEU A 522 17.61 -0.31 18.19
C LEU A 522 16.41 -0.49 17.27
N GLY A 523 15.49 0.48 17.26
CA GLY A 523 14.36 0.47 16.32
C GLY A 523 14.83 0.48 14.86
N THR A 524 15.81 1.30 14.53
CA THR A 524 16.42 1.36 13.19
C THR A 524 17.13 0.04 12.83
N LEU A 525 17.83 -0.58 13.77
CA LEU A 525 18.48 -1.88 13.58
C LEU A 525 17.47 -2.96 13.16
N PHE A 526 16.37 -3.12 13.91
CA PHE A 526 15.38 -4.14 13.62
C PHE A 526 14.57 -3.85 12.35
N ARG A 527 14.28 -2.58 12.04
CA ARG A 527 13.66 -2.19 10.77
C ARG A 527 14.57 -2.45 9.58
N LEU A 528 15.89 -2.21 9.70
CA LEU A 528 16.87 -2.54 8.65
C LEU A 528 16.89 -4.05 8.40
N ARG A 529 16.98 -4.86 9.46
CA ARG A 529 16.98 -6.32 9.33
C ARG A 529 15.70 -6.83 8.66
N ASP A 530 14.55 -6.37 9.10
CA ASP A 530 13.26 -6.69 8.50
C ASP A 530 13.18 -6.31 7.02
N ALA A 531 13.63 -5.09 6.68
CA ALA A 531 13.67 -4.62 5.30
C ALA A 531 14.57 -5.48 4.40
N LEU A 532 15.72 -5.93 4.89
CA LEU A 532 16.63 -6.81 4.14
C LEU A 532 16.00 -8.19 3.90
N ILE A 533 15.32 -8.77 4.89
CA ILE A 533 14.59 -10.04 4.74
C ILE A 533 13.48 -9.90 3.69
N THR A 534 12.72 -8.83 3.77
CA THR A 534 11.63 -8.52 2.82
C THR A 534 12.18 -8.31 1.41
N ARG A 535 13.26 -7.53 1.25
CA ARG A 535 13.93 -7.30 -0.05
C ARG A 535 14.43 -8.61 -0.65
N ARG A 536 15.07 -9.49 0.15
CA ARG A 536 15.52 -10.81 -0.31
C ARG A 536 14.35 -11.63 -0.87
N ALA A 537 13.22 -11.67 -0.16
CA ALA A 537 12.02 -12.37 -0.63
C ALA A 537 11.47 -11.77 -1.94
N MET A 538 11.37 -10.44 -2.03
CA MET A 538 10.91 -9.74 -3.22
C MET A 538 11.82 -9.95 -4.44
N LEU A 539 13.13 -9.83 -4.26
CA LEU A 539 14.11 -10.02 -5.35
C LEU A 539 14.10 -11.46 -5.85
N THR A 540 13.99 -12.45 -4.95
CA THR A 540 13.83 -13.86 -5.32
C THR A 540 12.55 -14.06 -6.12
N ALA A 541 11.42 -13.50 -5.66
CA ALA A 541 10.14 -13.57 -6.35
C ALA A 541 10.21 -12.96 -7.77
N MET A 542 10.90 -11.83 -7.95
CA MET A 542 11.05 -11.17 -9.25
C MET A 542 11.88 -12.02 -10.23
N LEU A 543 12.94 -12.66 -9.77
CA LEU A 543 13.75 -13.54 -10.62
C LEU A 543 13.02 -14.84 -10.96
N ASP A 544 12.34 -15.44 -9.98
CA ASP A 544 11.50 -16.63 -10.19
C ASP A 544 10.36 -16.34 -11.18
N TYR A 545 9.72 -15.15 -11.09
CA TYR A 545 8.67 -14.72 -12.01
C TYR A 545 9.17 -14.72 -13.47
N VAL A 546 10.36 -14.15 -13.73
CA VAL A 546 10.96 -14.14 -15.07
C VAL A 546 11.35 -15.57 -15.49
N ALA A 547 11.93 -16.36 -14.60
CA ALA A 547 12.28 -17.76 -14.86
C ALA A 547 11.05 -18.63 -15.17
N HIS A 548 9.89 -18.29 -14.61
CA HIS A 548 8.61 -18.93 -14.89
C HIS A 548 7.92 -18.41 -16.17
N GLY A 549 8.60 -17.56 -16.93
CA GLY A 549 8.13 -17.01 -18.22
C GLY A 549 7.35 -15.70 -18.09
N GLY A 550 7.36 -15.06 -16.94
CA GLY A 550 6.69 -13.77 -16.73
C GLY A 550 7.33 -12.62 -17.52
N GLY A 551 6.51 -11.65 -17.93
CA GLY A 551 6.89 -10.47 -18.67
C GLY A 551 6.35 -9.17 -18.08
N ASN A 552 6.20 -8.16 -18.93
CA ASN A 552 5.65 -6.86 -18.55
C ASN A 552 4.19 -6.99 -18.13
N ARG A 553 3.86 -6.62 -16.90
CA ARG A 553 2.47 -6.57 -16.39
C ARG A 553 2.34 -5.63 -15.20
N GLY A 554 1.10 -5.29 -14.87
CA GLY A 554 0.81 -4.45 -13.71
C GLY A 554 1.57 -3.13 -13.80
N SER A 555 2.25 -2.79 -12.75
CA SER A 555 2.99 -1.55 -12.61
C SER A 555 4.50 -1.75 -12.83
N ALA A 556 4.91 -2.75 -13.62
CA ALA A 556 6.33 -3.00 -13.89
C ALA A 556 6.61 -3.46 -15.32
N ILE A 557 7.76 -3.03 -15.86
CA ILE A 557 8.35 -3.53 -17.09
C ILE A 557 9.74 -4.09 -16.81
N TYR A 558 10.15 -5.07 -17.64
CA TYR A 558 11.48 -5.70 -17.58
C TYR A 558 12.35 -5.21 -18.73
N GLU A 559 13.60 -4.93 -18.45
CA GLU A 559 14.63 -4.57 -19.41
C GLU A 559 15.84 -5.55 -19.31
N PRO A 560 16.13 -6.32 -20.36
CA PRO A 560 15.41 -6.39 -21.65
C PRO A 560 14.01 -7.01 -21.50
N GLU A 561 13.07 -6.63 -22.38
CA GLU A 561 11.72 -7.20 -22.40
C GLU A 561 11.79 -8.70 -22.70
N PRO A 562 11.20 -9.58 -21.84
CA PRO A 562 11.19 -11.01 -22.06
C PRO A 562 10.48 -11.37 -23.38
N ARG A 563 11.08 -12.26 -24.17
CA ARG A 563 10.48 -12.77 -25.41
C ARG A 563 9.46 -13.85 -25.07
N ASN A 564 8.30 -13.83 -25.74
CA ASN A 564 7.24 -14.84 -25.58
C ASN A 564 6.76 -15.00 -24.11
N ALA A 565 6.49 -13.88 -23.45
CA ALA A 565 6.01 -13.90 -22.06
C ALA A 565 4.71 -14.69 -21.94
N ALA A 566 4.61 -15.51 -20.89
CA ALA A 566 3.42 -16.27 -20.55
C ALA A 566 2.37 -15.36 -19.86
N ASP A 567 1.09 -15.62 -20.08
CA ASP A 567 0.03 -15.05 -19.29
C ASP A 567 -0.08 -15.80 -17.96
N LEU A 568 0.42 -15.19 -16.90
CA LEU A 568 0.39 -15.72 -15.53
C LEU A 568 -0.72 -15.09 -14.67
N THR A 569 -1.72 -14.43 -15.26
CA THR A 569 -2.80 -13.76 -14.51
C THR A 569 -3.73 -14.76 -13.79
N GLY A 570 -3.80 -15.99 -14.29
CA GLY A 570 -4.53 -17.10 -13.66
C GLY A 570 -3.76 -17.83 -12.55
N GLN A 571 -2.56 -17.36 -12.18
CA GLN A 571 -1.70 -18.02 -11.20
C GLN A 571 -1.27 -17.05 -10.09
N VAL A 572 -1.05 -17.60 -8.90
CA VAL A 572 -0.51 -16.89 -7.73
C VAL A 572 0.88 -17.45 -7.43
N GLN A 573 1.86 -16.57 -7.34
CA GLN A 573 3.19 -16.91 -6.84
C GLN A 573 3.19 -16.85 -5.31
N GLU A 574 3.50 -17.96 -4.66
CA GLU A 574 3.70 -18.06 -3.22
C GLU A 574 5.18 -18.06 -2.88
N VAL A 575 5.56 -17.30 -1.86
CA VAL A 575 6.95 -17.14 -1.41
C VAL A 575 7.05 -17.55 0.05
N CYS A 576 7.90 -18.50 0.34
CA CYS A 576 8.16 -19.00 1.69
C CYS A 576 9.63 -18.82 2.07
N LEU A 577 9.88 -18.37 3.29
CA LEU A 577 11.20 -18.38 3.87
C LEU A 577 11.46 -19.75 4.52
N THR A 578 12.59 -20.35 4.22
CA THR A 578 13.13 -21.53 4.91
C THR A 578 14.38 -21.14 5.68
N GLU A 579 14.93 -22.02 6.51
CA GLU A 579 16.14 -21.74 7.31
C GLU A 579 17.28 -21.14 6.46
N ASN A 580 17.47 -21.63 5.23
CA ASN A 580 18.62 -21.24 4.40
C ASN A 580 18.26 -20.57 3.08
N SER A 581 16.98 -20.55 2.67
CA SER A 581 16.59 -20.08 1.34
C SER A 581 15.20 -19.44 1.31
N VAL A 582 14.92 -18.78 0.20
CA VAL A 582 13.58 -18.33 -0.18
C VAL A 582 13.10 -19.26 -1.30
N VAL A 583 11.93 -19.84 -1.13
CA VAL A 583 11.34 -20.79 -2.08
C VAL A 583 10.08 -20.20 -2.67
N CYS A 584 9.96 -20.20 -3.99
CA CYS A 584 8.78 -19.81 -4.72
C CYS A 584 8.00 -21.04 -5.18
N ARG A 585 6.67 -20.95 -5.14
CA ARG A 585 5.73 -21.97 -5.64
C ARG A 585 4.63 -21.27 -6.42
N TRP A 586 4.03 -21.98 -7.36
CA TRP A 586 2.95 -21.45 -8.17
C TRP A 586 1.69 -22.29 -8.00
N ARG A 587 0.55 -21.65 -7.89
CA ARG A 587 -0.75 -22.30 -7.86
C ARG A 587 -1.76 -21.53 -8.72
N ALA A 588 -2.80 -22.20 -9.16
CA ALA A 588 -3.92 -21.53 -9.78
C ALA A 588 -4.64 -20.59 -8.79
N VAL A 589 -5.22 -19.50 -9.28
CA VAL A 589 -6.17 -18.69 -8.51
C VAL A 589 -7.40 -19.53 -8.16
N LYS A 590 -7.97 -19.33 -6.99
CA LYS A 590 -9.26 -19.91 -6.63
C LYS A 590 -10.35 -19.17 -7.40
N PRO A 591 -11.32 -19.85 -8.03
CA PRO A 591 -12.42 -19.18 -8.72
C PRO A 591 -13.32 -18.41 -7.73
N ILE A 592 -14.13 -17.50 -8.26
CA ILE A 592 -15.21 -16.91 -7.46
C ILE A 592 -16.18 -18.06 -7.10
N PRO A 593 -16.54 -18.24 -5.82
CA PRO A 593 -17.52 -19.25 -5.40
C PRO A 593 -18.85 -19.03 -6.12
N GLU A 594 -19.53 -20.13 -6.44
CA GLU A 594 -20.90 -20.05 -6.98
C GLU A 594 -21.84 -19.49 -5.92
N GLU A 595 -22.71 -18.59 -6.32
CA GLU A 595 -23.74 -18.00 -5.47
C GLU A 595 -25.00 -18.87 -5.52
N ASP A 596 -25.53 -19.24 -4.34
CA ASP A 596 -26.88 -19.80 -4.22
C ASP A 596 -27.80 -18.65 -3.76
N ASP A 597 -28.70 -18.21 -4.65
CA ASP A 597 -29.67 -17.14 -4.41
C ASP A 597 -31.06 -17.66 -4.05
N PHE A 598 -31.22 -19.00 -3.98
CA PHE A 598 -32.49 -19.60 -3.57
C PHE A 598 -32.68 -19.45 -2.06
N PHE A 599 -33.67 -18.67 -1.66
CA PHE A 599 -33.88 -18.20 -0.31
C PHE A 599 -33.87 -19.32 0.74
N GLU A 600 -34.48 -20.47 0.50
CA GLU A 600 -34.57 -21.59 1.45
C GLU A 600 -33.19 -22.21 1.72
N ASN A 601 -32.30 -22.23 0.74
CA ASN A 601 -30.93 -22.71 0.91
C ASN A 601 -30.12 -21.69 1.72
N VAL A 602 -30.18 -20.43 1.32
CA VAL A 602 -29.51 -19.31 2.02
C VAL A 602 -29.97 -19.25 3.49
N TRP A 603 -31.30 -19.33 3.71
CA TRP A 603 -31.90 -19.32 5.04
C TRP A 603 -31.45 -20.50 5.91
N ARG A 604 -31.39 -21.70 5.31
CA ARG A 604 -30.90 -22.90 6.00
C ARG A 604 -29.45 -22.74 6.45
N GLU A 605 -28.58 -22.25 5.57
CA GLU A 605 -27.16 -22.04 5.88
C GLU A 605 -26.95 -20.93 6.91
N TYR A 606 -27.67 -19.83 6.79
CA TYR A 606 -27.68 -18.76 7.79
C TYR A 606 -28.02 -19.28 9.19
N ARG A 607 -29.07 -20.09 9.33
CA ARG A 607 -29.46 -20.71 10.62
C ARG A 607 -28.41 -21.69 11.16
N GLN A 608 -27.60 -22.29 10.30
CA GLN A 608 -26.50 -23.17 10.68
C GLN A 608 -25.21 -22.41 11.04
N GLY A 609 -25.21 -21.10 10.99
CA GLY A 609 -24.05 -20.26 11.31
C GLY A 609 -22.89 -20.40 10.31
N LYS A 610 -23.18 -20.76 9.08
CA LYS A 610 -22.15 -20.91 8.01
C LYS A 610 -21.71 -19.58 7.40
N TRP A 611 -22.33 -18.51 7.80
CA TRP A 611 -22.07 -17.15 7.29
C TRP A 611 -21.08 -16.35 8.14
#